data_fd2e7388e681496cedf034c7c6ebc64a
#
_entry.id   fd2e7388e681496cedf034c7c6ebc64a
#
_cell.length_a   1.000
_cell.length_b   1.000
_cell.length_c   1.000
_cell.angle_alpha   90.00
_cell.angle_beta   90.00
_cell.angle_gamma   90.00
#
_symmetry.space_group_name_H-M   'P 1'
#
loop_
_entity.id
_entity.type
_entity.pdbx_description
1 polymer ?
#
loop_
_entity_poly.entity_id
_entity_poly.type
_entity_poly.pdbx_seq_one_letter_code
_entity_poly.pdbx_strand_id
1 'polypeptide(L)'
;MMLDTDDLPDKHVLSSDLCVVGAGAAGISMALALADTALDVLVLESGGLKPEQSTQELYQGSVADERLHSPPDRYRQRRFGGTTTIWGGRCAPFDAIDFETRDYVPNSGWPIDRESLTPYYARANQLCEAGEFNYSYGEAFKHPHRPMIEDFQSENFTTDTLERFSCPTDFGARYGRKLRAARNIRVLLHANVSALQLDPSGKTMKSALLRTLDGKQLSVQSRHFVLASGGLEVARLLLASRDVQPNGIGNEYDVVGRYYMCHLAGAIGTLSVNRPLGTVWNGYDVSDEGIYCRRRIALTAQAQRRHRLGNFIARLHHPRITDPAHRNSILSLLYLAKPIIPYEYGKRLYGDEPTGAVVWLKHLRNVAAGPFDAVAFAWHMLRDRKLAQRKFPSVVIKPKANLYSLDFHSEQQPQPASRVSLETQVDALGMPRLRIDWRYTAGDVDTVGRSIALLADDFRRSGVGSLSFDPASIEAEMTRYGAYGGHHLGTARMGADPRTSVVDADCRVHGIDNLHVASAATFPTSSQANPTLTVVALSLRLAQRLKSALTAQ
;
A
#
# COMPACT_ATOMS: atom_id res chain seq x y z
N MET A 1 -17.29 20.05 10.25
CA MET A 1 -16.48 21.16 10.81
C MET A 1 -15.01 20.74 10.84
N MET A 2 -14.05 21.65 10.69
CA MET A 2 -12.61 21.37 10.84
C MET A 2 -12.07 22.29 11.92
N LEU A 3 -11.45 21.71 12.92
CA LEU A 3 -10.94 22.33 14.14
C LEU A 3 -9.44 22.08 14.24
N ASP A 4 -8.75 22.86 15.03
CA ASP A 4 -7.36 22.65 15.40
C ASP A 4 -7.23 22.52 16.93
N THR A 5 -6.26 21.74 17.41
CA THR A 5 -5.98 21.68 18.85
C THR A 5 -5.51 23.02 19.42
N ASP A 6 -4.95 23.89 18.57
CA ASP A 6 -4.55 25.24 18.97
C ASP A 6 -5.73 26.08 19.46
N ASP A 7 -6.93 25.85 18.91
CA ASP A 7 -8.16 26.56 19.26
C ASP A 7 -8.80 26.04 20.56
N LEU A 8 -8.27 24.95 21.15
CA LEU A 8 -8.84 24.32 22.35
C LEU A 8 -7.99 24.61 23.58
N PRO A 9 -8.64 24.77 24.77
CA PRO A 9 -7.90 24.92 26.01
C PRO A 9 -7.21 23.62 26.42
N ASP A 10 -6.15 23.73 27.24
CA ASP A 10 -5.53 22.57 27.87
C ASP A 10 -6.56 21.79 28.72
N LYS A 11 -6.39 20.46 28.79
CA LYS A 11 -7.28 19.53 29.50
C LYS A 11 -8.73 19.49 28.99
N HIS A 12 -8.97 19.98 27.76
CA HIS A 12 -10.28 19.90 27.15
C HIS A 12 -10.71 18.45 26.90
N VAL A 13 -11.96 18.15 27.21
CA VAL A 13 -12.57 16.83 26.98
C VAL A 13 -13.56 16.95 25.82
N LEU A 14 -13.31 16.19 24.76
CA LEU A 14 -14.21 16.05 23.63
C LEU A 14 -15.07 14.79 23.80
N SER A 15 -16.28 14.82 23.24
CA SER A 15 -17.15 13.63 23.19
C SER A 15 -17.66 13.38 21.77
N SER A 16 -18.00 12.13 21.44
CA SER A 16 -18.62 11.73 20.17
C SER A 16 -19.29 10.35 20.31
N ASP A 17 -20.12 9.98 19.30
CA ASP A 17 -20.57 8.59 19.20
C ASP A 17 -19.49 7.70 18.63
N LEU A 18 -18.71 8.20 17.66
CA LEU A 18 -17.60 7.50 17.03
C LEU A 18 -16.36 8.40 16.94
N CYS A 19 -15.25 7.92 17.49
CA CYS A 19 -13.94 8.54 17.35
C CYS A 19 -13.08 7.74 16.35
N VAL A 20 -12.64 8.38 15.26
CA VAL A 20 -11.77 7.79 14.23
C VAL A 20 -10.37 8.39 14.35
N VAL A 21 -9.38 7.57 14.66
CA VAL A 21 -7.98 7.98 14.86
C VAL A 21 -7.21 7.83 13.55
N GLY A 22 -6.94 8.94 12.88
CA GLY A 22 -6.24 9.05 11.60
C GLY A 22 -7.16 9.47 10.44
N ALA A 23 -6.78 10.53 9.75
CA ALA A 23 -7.46 11.06 8.57
C ALA A 23 -6.71 10.73 7.26
N GLY A 24 -6.26 9.49 7.11
CA GLY A 24 -5.78 8.90 5.86
C GLY A 24 -6.94 8.34 5.01
N ALA A 25 -6.63 7.53 3.99
CA ALA A 25 -7.64 6.92 3.11
C ALA A 25 -8.75 6.20 3.89
N ALA A 26 -8.37 5.40 4.91
CA ALA A 26 -9.32 4.64 5.73
C ALA A 26 -10.26 5.54 6.51
N GLY A 27 -9.73 6.47 7.31
CA GLY A 27 -10.53 7.35 8.17
C GLY A 27 -11.40 8.30 7.38
N ILE A 28 -10.88 8.90 6.29
CA ILE A 28 -11.67 9.76 5.41
C ILE A 28 -12.82 8.98 4.74
N SER A 29 -12.55 7.76 4.25
CA SER A 29 -13.59 6.92 3.63
C SER A 29 -14.69 6.54 4.60
N MET A 30 -14.32 6.21 5.84
CA MET A 30 -15.27 5.93 6.92
C MET A 30 -16.12 7.17 7.25
N ALA A 31 -15.49 8.33 7.46
CA ALA A 31 -16.19 9.57 7.74
C ALA A 31 -17.16 9.95 6.60
N LEU A 32 -16.76 9.76 5.33
CA LEU A 32 -17.63 10.00 4.18
C LEU A 32 -18.83 9.03 4.13
N ALA A 33 -18.64 7.78 4.56
CA ALA A 33 -19.74 6.79 4.61
C ALA A 33 -20.74 7.09 5.73
N LEU A 34 -20.32 7.81 6.77
CA LEU A 34 -21.13 8.21 7.92
C LEU A 34 -21.61 9.68 7.84
N ALA A 35 -21.22 10.41 6.79
CA ALA A 35 -21.70 11.78 6.59
C ALA A 35 -23.21 11.82 6.44
N ASP A 36 -23.82 12.87 7.02
CA ASP A 36 -25.26 13.12 7.00
C ASP A 36 -26.12 12.02 7.68
N THR A 37 -25.50 11.26 8.60
CA THR A 37 -26.21 10.35 9.53
C THR A 37 -26.50 11.05 10.86
N ALA A 38 -27.24 10.38 11.75
CA ALA A 38 -27.51 10.91 13.11
C ALA A 38 -26.30 10.80 14.07
N LEU A 39 -25.24 10.09 13.70
CA LEU A 39 -24.08 9.83 14.55
C LEU A 39 -23.14 11.06 14.58
N ASP A 40 -22.72 11.48 15.75
CA ASP A 40 -21.64 12.46 15.93
C ASP A 40 -20.28 11.77 15.75
N VAL A 41 -19.55 12.12 14.69
CA VAL A 41 -18.28 11.51 14.31
C VAL A 41 -17.14 12.50 14.48
N LEU A 42 -16.17 12.14 15.31
CA LEU A 42 -14.93 12.90 15.51
C LEU A 42 -13.76 12.17 14.83
N VAL A 43 -13.12 12.83 13.87
CA VAL A 43 -11.91 12.33 13.20
C VAL A 43 -10.71 13.08 13.77
N LEU A 44 -9.72 12.36 14.29
CA LEU A 44 -8.48 12.88 14.82
C LEU A 44 -7.36 12.74 13.79
N GLU A 45 -6.71 13.83 13.44
CA GLU A 45 -5.52 13.81 12.58
C GLU A 45 -4.34 14.42 13.32
N SER A 46 -3.24 13.69 13.34
CA SER A 46 -2.05 14.11 14.08
C SER A 46 -1.27 15.25 13.43
N GLY A 47 -1.41 15.46 12.13
CA GLY A 47 -0.80 16.58 11.43
C GLY A 47 -1.80 17.64 10.98
N GLY A 48 -1.27 18.69 10.34
CA GLY A 48 -2.06 19.75 9.75
C GLY A 48 -2.48 19.45 8.30
N LEU A 49 -2.90 20.49 7.58
CA LEU A 49 -3.30 20.42 6.17
C LEU A 49 -2.09 20.34 5.23
N LYS A 50 -0.91 20.76 5.67
CA LYS A 50 0.33 20.79 4.90
C LYS A 50 1.37 19.85 5.54
N PRO A 51 2.41 19.45 4.80
CA PRO A 51 3.54 18.73 5.40
C PRO A 51 4.23 19.60 6.45
N GLU A 52 4.52 19.03 7.60
CA GLU A 52 5.22 19.68 8.73
C GLU A 52 6.34 18.74 9.20
N GLN A 53 7.55 19.28 9.28
CA GLN A 53 8.71 18.47 9.63
C GLN A 53 8.62 17.93 11.07
N SER A 54 8.25 18.78 12.03
CA SER A 54 8.11 18.40 13.44
C SER A 54 7.09 17.28 13.66
N THR A 55 5.97 17.33 12.92
CA THR A 55 4.95 16.29 12.94
C THR A 55 5.44 15.00 12.26
N GLN A 56 6.14 15.10 11.12
CA GLN A 56 6.69 13.96 10.40
C GLN A 56 7.78 13.23 11.20
N GLU A 57 8.58 13.93 11.98
CA GLU A 57 9.64 13.38 12.85
C GLU A 57 9.09 12.47 13.95
N LEU A 58 7.81 12.57 14.31
CA LEU A 58 7.15 11.62 15.21
C LEU A 58 7.09 10.19 14.64
N TYR A 59 7.33 10.02 13.33
CA TYR A 59 7.43 8.72 12.69
C TYR A 59 8.83 8.08 12.74
N GLN A 60 9.84 8.79 13.23
CA GLN A 60 11.19 8.27 13.33
C GLN A 60 11.25 7.03 14.24
N GLY A 61 12.15 6.13 13.90
CA GLY A 61 12.40 4.87 14.59
C GLY A 61 13.55 4.13 13.91
N SER A 62 13.82 2.91 14.31
CA SER A 62 14.91 2.10 13.75
C SER A 62 14.41 0.92 12.92
N VAL A 63 15.29 0.40 12.11
CA VAL A 63 15.12 -0.84 11.35
C VAL A 63 16.25 -1.80 11.69
N ALA A 64 15.95 -3.10 11.71
CA ALA A 64 16.95 -4.11 12.03
C ALA A 64 18.02 -4.27 10.93
N ASP A 65 17.63 -4.07 9.66
CA ASP A 65 18.52 -4.06 8.49
C ASP A 65 18.06 -2.97 7.50
N GLU A 66 18.86 -1.91 7.39
CA GLU A 66 18.57 -0.76 6.50
C GLU A 66 18.64 -1.11 5.01
N ARG A 67 19.29 -2.21 4.64
CA ARG A 67 19.29 -2.72 3.26
C ARG A 67 17.94 -3.31 2.89
N LEU A 68 17.28 -3.94 3.86
CA LEU A 68 16.01 -4.66 3.66
C LEU A 68 14.77 -3.81 3.93
N HIS A 69 14.89 -2.72 4.68
CA HIS A 69 13.74 -1.88 4.98
C HIS A 69 14.12 -0.40 5.04
N SER A 70 13.27 0.45 4.48
CA SER A 70 13.43 1.91 4.59
C SER A 70 13.15 2.39 6.00
N PRO A 71 13.72 3.54 6.42
CA PRO A 71 13.38 4.16 7.70
C PRO A 71 11.87 4.32 7.90
N PRO A 72 11.35 4.21 9.15
CA PRO A 72 9.90 4.23 9.41
C PRO A 72 9.19 5.53 9.05
N ASP A 73 9.91 6.65 8.94
CA ASP A 73 9.38 7.97 8.53
C ASP A 73 9.22 8.12 7.02
N ARG A 74 9.71 7.14 6.21
CA ARG A 74 9.60 7.13 4.75
C ARG A 74 8.34 6.41 4.28
N TYR A 75 7.87 6.71 3.06
CA TYR A 75 6.66 6.17 2.45
C TYR A 75 5.37 6.44 3.25
N ARG A 76 5.41 7.31 4.25
CA ARG A 76 4.26 7.69 5.08
C ARG A 76 4.20 9.20 5.21
N GLN A 77 2.99 9.73 5.36
CA GLN A 77 2.76 11.16 5.58
C GLN A 77 1.85 11.34 6.79
N ARG A 78 2.30 12.18 7.74
CA ARG A 78 1.57 12.50 8.96
C ARG A 78 0.87 13.84 8.80
N ARG A 79 -0.22 13.82 8.06
CA ARG A 79 -1.04 15.01 7.73
C ARG A 79 -2.41 14.57 7.23
N PHE A 80 -3.36 15.52 7.15
CA PHE A 80 -4.68 15.32 6.58
C PHE A 80 -4.60 14.80 5.13
N GLY A 81 -5.24 13.66 4.87
CA GLY A 81 -5.09 12.88 3.64
C GLY A 81 -4.09 11.73 3.76
N GLY A 82 -3.20 11.76 4.77
CA GLY A 82 -2.22 10.71 5.03
C GLY A 82 -1.35 10.40 3.81
N THR A 83 -0.96 9.15 3.65
CA THR A 83 -0.08 8.68 2.57
C THR A 83 -0.69 8.80 1.16
N THR A 84 -2.00 9.08 1.02
CA THR A 84 -2.59 9.38 -0.30
C THR A 84 -2.06 10.68 -0.92
N THR A 85 -1.41 11.52 -0.15
CA THR A 85 -0.76 12.75 -0.64
C THR A 85 0.50 12.47 -1.47
N ILE A 86 1.09 11.27 -1.36
CA ILE A 86 2.33 10.88 -2.05
C ILE A 86 2.21 9.56 -2.85
N TRP A 87 1.08 8.86 -2.83
CA TRP A 87 0.94 7.56 -3.48
C TRP A 87 0.89 7.64 -5.01
N GLY A 88 1.16 6.50 -5.67
CA GLY A 88 1.12 6.40 -7.14
C GLY A 88 -0.26 6.12 -7.73
N GLY A 89 -1.31 5.97 -6.92
CA GLY A 89 -2.68 5.77 -7.37
C GLY A 89 -2.99 4.38 -7.96
N ARG A 90 -2.12 3.38 -7.79
CA ARG A 90 -2.37 2.03 -8.29
C ARG A 90 -3.46 1.34 -7.47
N CYS A 91 -4.53 0.90 -8.14
CA CYS A 91 -5.66 0.18 -7.57
C CYS A 91 -5.77 -1.21 -8.21
N ALA A 92 -5.86 -2.24 -7.38
CA ALA A 92 -6.24 -3.59 -7.74
C ALA A 92 -6.90 -4.24 -6.51
N PRO A 93 -7.99 -5.01 -6.66
CA PRO A 93 -8.55 -5.78 -5.56
C PRO A 93 -7.62 -6.96 -5.24
N PHE A 94 -7.75 -7.50 -4.04
CA PHE A 94 -7.20 -8.80 -3.72
C PHE A 94 -7.95 -9.88 -4.49
N ASP A 95 -7.25 -10.91 -4.94
CA ASP A 95 -7.83 -12.06 -5.62
C ASP A 95 -8.57 -12.97 -4.61
N ALA A 96 -9.56 -13.75 -5.06
CA ALA A 96 -10.31 -14.63 -4.15
C ALA A 96 -9.41 -15.60 -3.38
N ILE A 97 -8.37 -16.13 -4.04
CA ILE A 97 -7.42 -17.05 -3.43
C ILE A 97 -6.61 -16.42 -2.27
N ASP A 98 -6.46 -15.09 -2.24
CA ASP A 98 -5.75 -14.41 -1.15
C ASP A 98 -6.49 -14.51 0.19
N PHE A 99 -7.82 -14.74 0.14
CA PHE A 99 -8.66 -14.91 1.33
C PHE A 99 -8.68 -16.36 1.85
N GLU A 100 -8.28 -17.32 1.03
CA GLU A 100 -8.33 -18.74 1.38
C GLU A 100 -7.24 -19.13 2.37
N THR A 101 -7.53 -20.14 3.19
CA THR A 101 -6.50 -20.85 3.93
C THR A 101 -5.77 -21.77 2.96
N ARG A 102 -4.48 -21.54 2.77
CA ARG A 102 -3.62 -22.30 1.85
C ARG A 102 -2.53 -23.00 2.65
N ASP A 103 -2.50 -24.32 2.62
CA ASP A 103 -1.53 -25.14 3.35
C ASP A 103 -0.07 -24.90 2.91
N TYR A 104 0.12 -24.36 1.70
CA TYR A 104 1.41 -23.98 1.15
C TYR A 104 1.79 -22.49 1.38
N VAL A 105 0.90 -21.69 1.97
CA VAL A 105 1.19 -20.36 2.47
C VAL A 105 0.90 -20.35 3.97
N PRO A 106 1.90 -20.62 4.82
CA PRO A 106 1.71 -20.70 6.25
C PRO A 106 1.03 -19.46 6.84
N ASN A 107 0.15 -19.66 7.80
CA ASN A 107 -0.60 -18.58 8.46
C ASN A 107 -1.51 -17.77 7.51
N SER A 108 -1.86 -18.27 6.33
CA SER A 108 -2.86 -17.64 5.45
C SER A 108 -4.29 -17.88 5.96
N GLY A 109 -5.25 -17.26 5.29
CA GLY A 109 -6.68 -17.37 5.57
C GLY A 109 -7.24 -16.15 6.27
N TRP A 110 -8.29 -15.58 5.66
CA TRP A 110 -9.08 -14.51 6.24
C TRP A 110 -10.33 -15.10 6.90
N PRO A 111 -10.84 -14.54 7.99
CA PRO A 111 -12.12 -15.00 8.57
C PRO A 111 -13.34 -14.46 7.79
N ILE A 112 -13.11 -13.82 6.66
CA ILE A 112 -14.12 -13.32 5.70
C ILE A 112 -13.71 -13.76 4.29
N ASP A 113 -14.68 -13.92 3.41
CA ASP A 113 -14.45 -14.17 1.99
C ASP A 113 -14.35 -12.87 1.16
N ARG A 114 -13.92 -13.00 -0.09
CA ARG A 114 -13.84 -11.87 -1.01
C ARG A 114 -15.22 -11.30 -1.37
N GLU A 115 -16.21 -12.16 -1.46
CA GLU A 115 -17.60 -11.83 -1.82
C GLU A 115 -18.19 -10.84 -0.82
N SER A 116 -17.88 -10.96 0.47
CA SER A 116 -18.31 -10.04 1.53
C SER A 116 -17.74 -8.63 1.37
N LEU A 117 -16.64 -8.45 0.61
CA LEU A 117 -16.04 -7.16 0.30
C LEU A 117 -16.44 -6.60 -1.07
N THR A 118 -16.98 -7.41 -1.97
CA THR A 118 -17.29 -7.00 -3.35
C THR A 118 -18.17 -5.74 -3.44
N PRO A 119 -19.26 -5.58 -2.66
CA PRO A 119 -20.06 -4.36 -2.70
C PRO A 119 -19.27 -3.10 -2.29
N TYR A 120 -18.33 -3.27 -1.36
CA TYR A 120 -17.48 -2.18 -0.86
C TYR A 120 -16.33 -1.86 -1.80
N TYR A 121 -15.84 -2.83 -2.57
CA TYR A 121 -14.83 -2.59 -3.60
C TYR A 121 -15.32 -1.65 -4.69
N ALA A 122 -16.55 -1.79 -5.16
CA ALA A 122 -17.14 -0.89 -6.14
C ALA A 122 -17.15 0.56 -5.63
N ARG A 123 -17.56 0.75 -4.37
CA ARG A 123 -17.56 2.07 -3.73
C ARG A 123 -16.13 2.59 -3.46
N ALA A 124 -15.22 1.71 -3.05
CA ALA A 124 -13.82 2.06 -2.85
C ALA A 124 -13.16 2.52 -4.15
N ASN A 125 -13.47 1.86 -5.27
CA ASN A 125 -12.97 2.23 -6.59
C ASN A 125 -13.42 3.65 -6.99
N GLN A 126 -14.67 4.01 -6.70
CA GLN A 126 -15.18 5.37 -6.89
C GLN A 126 -14.43 6.40 -6.03
N LEU A 127 -14.22 6.10 -4.72
CA LEU A 127 -13.47 6.99 -3.81
C LEU A 127 -12.00 7.14 -4.22
N CYS A 128 -11.39 6.10 -4.76
CA CYS A 128 -10.05 6.16 -5.33
C CYS A 128 -10.02 6.85 -6.71
N GLU A 129 -11.15 7.25 -7.28
CA GLU A 129 -11.27 7.79 -8.64
C GLU A 129 -10.61 6.87 -9.70
N ALA A 130 -10.75 5.54 -9.50
CA ALA A 130 -10.24 4.50 -10.38
C ALA A 130 -11.30 3.95 -11.37
N GLY A 131 -12.45 4.60 -11.46
CA GLY A 131 -13.55 4.29 -12.37
C GLY A 131 -14.42 3.11 -11.90
N GLU A 132 -15.01 2.38 -12.83
CA GLU A 132 -15.83 1.20 -12.57
C GLU A 132 -15.02 0.05 -11.98
N PHE A 133 -15.66 -0.77 -11.16
CA PHE A 133 -15.03 -1.95 -10.57
C PHE A 133 -15.04 -3.11 -11.56
N ASN A 134 -14.23 -3.00 -12.59
CA ASN A 134 -13.99 -4.05 -13.57
C ASN A 134 -12.48 -4.18 -13.84
N TYR A 135 -11.93 -5.34 -13.53
CA TYR A 135 -10.50 -5.64 -13.58
C TYR A 135 -10.16 -6.77 -14.57
N SER A 136 -11.11 -7.22 -15.40
CA SER A 136 -10.89 -8.07 -16.57
C SER A 136 -10.67 -7.21 -17.81
N TYR A 137 -9.61 -7.48 -18.58
CA TYR A 137 -9.37 -6.76 -19.84
C TYR A 137 -10.48 -7.04 -20.86
N GLY A 138 -10.95 -8.30 -20.93
CA GLY A 138 -12.02 -8.71 -21.83
C GLY A 138 -13.37 -8.02 -21.59
N GLU A 139 -13.60 -7.49 -20.39
CA GLU A 139 -14.87 -6.87 -20.01
C GLU A 139 -14.79 -5.34 -19.86
N ALA A 140 -13.58 -4.82 -19.56
CA ALA A 140 -13.40 -3.41 -19.21
C ALA A 140 -13.37 -2.47 -20.42
N PHE A 141 -13.22 -2.98 -21.63
CA PHE A 141 -13.07 -2.20 -22.86
C PHE A 141 -14.05 -2.63 -23.95
N LYS A 142 -14.67 -1.66 -24.61
CA LYS A 142 -15.59 -1.88 -25.75
C LYS A 142 -14.89 -1.98 -27.09
N HIS A 143 -13.63 -1.52 -27.19
CA HIS A 143 -12.84 -1.63 -28.42
C HIS A 143 -12.39 -3.07 -28.67
N PRO A 144 -12.04 -3.44 -29.93
CA PRO A 144 -11.54 -4.77 -30.23
C PRO A 144 -10.34 -5.15 -29.37
N HIS A 145 -10.41 -6.35 -28.77
CA HIS A 145 -9.35 -6.84 -27.90
C HIS A 145 -8.13 -7.24 -28.71
N ARG A 146 -6.97 -6.83 -28.23
CA ARG A 146 -5.68 -7.29 -28.76
C ARG A 146 -4.97 -8.13 -27.69
N PRO A 147 -4.23 -9.16 -28.07
CA PRO A 147 -3.40 -9.88 -27.13
C PRO A 147 -2.34 -8.94 -26.52
N MET A 148 -1.91 -9.19 -25.29
CA MET A 148 -0.80 -8.46 -24.67
C MET A 148 0.52 -8.80 -25.37
N ILE A 149 0.69 -10.07 -25.73
CA ILE A 149 1.78 -10.61 -26.53
C ILE A 149 1.13 -11.55 -27.53
N GLU A 150 1.31 -11.28 -28.83
CA GLU A 150 0.73 -12.08 -29.89
C GLU A 150 1.19 -13.55 -29.79
N ASP A 151 0.25 -14.50 -29.94
CA ASP A 151 0.45 -15.95 -29.83
C ASP A 151 0.95 -16.45 -28.45
N PHE A 152 1.05 -15.62 -27.43
CA PHE A 152 1.40 -16.11 -26.10
C PHE A 152 0.24 -16.91 -25.50
N GLN A 153 0.52 -18.17 -25.20
CA GLN A 153 -0.42 -19.09 -24.56
C GLN A 153 0.20 -19.65 -23.27
N SER A 154 -0.59 -19.70 -22.21
CA SER A 154 -0.16 -20.23 -20.93
C SER A 154 -1.33 -20.85 -20.17
N GLU A 155 -1.11 -22.01 -19.57
CA GLU A 155 -2.02 -22.63 -18.61
C GLU A 155 -1.80 -22.08 -17.19
N ASN A 156 -0.64 -21.49 -16.94
CA ASN A 156 -0.25 -21.02 -15.62
C ASN A 156 -0.54 -19.54 -15.43
N PHE A 157 -0.45 -18.74 -16.50
CA PHE A 157 -0.60 -17.28 -16.40
C PHE A 157 -1.73 -16.76 -17.29
N THR A 158 -2.36 -15.71 -16.83
CA THR A 158 -3.31 -14.92 -17.61
C THR A 158 -2.80 -13.52 -17.86
N THR A 159 -3.14 -12.94 -19.01
CA THR A 159 -2.90 -11.53 -19.35
C THR A 159 -4.18 -10.70 -19.34
N ASP A 160 -5.29 -11.26 -18.88
CA ASP A 160 -6.61 -10.60 -18.85
C ASP A 160 -6.84 -9.74 -17.60
N THR A 161 -5.92 -9.75 -16.63
CA THR A 161 -6.08 -8.95 -15.41
C THR A 161 -5.52 -7.54 -15.55
N LEU A 162 -6.19 -6.58 -14.92
CA LEU A 162 -5.87 -5.16 -14.97
C LEU A 162 -5.37 -4.62 -13.62
N GLU A 163 -4.62 -3.55 -13.71
CA GLU A 163 -4.48 -2.52 -12.69
C GLU A 163 -5.16 -1.26 -13.20
N ARG A 164 -5.91 -0.59 -12.36
CA ARG A 164 -6.52 0.72 -12.66
C ARG A 164 -5.80 1.80 -11.86
N PHE A 165 -5.72 2.99 -12.41
CA PHE A 165 -4.95 4.07 -11.78
C PHE A 165 -5.85 5.25 -11.44
N SER A 166 -5.85 5.59 -10.15
CA SER A 166 -6.34 6.87 -9.62
C SER A 166 -5.66 8.05 -10.32
N CYS A 167 -6.11 9.28 -10.12
CA CYS A 167 -5.52 10.47 -10.75
C CYS A 167 -4.13 10.98 -10.28
N PRO A 168 -3.36 10.56 -9.26
CA PRO A 168 -3.62 9.89 -7.99
C PRO A 168 -4.33 10.82 -6.99
N THR A 169 -5.41 10.34 -6.44
CA THR A 169 -6.29 11.14 -5.58
C THR A 169 -5.66 11.41 -4.21
N ASP A 170 -5.37 12.67 -3.90
CA ASP A 170 -5.13 13.11 -2.53
C ASP A 170 -6.49 13.18 -1.82
N PHE A 171 -6.74 12.26 -0.89
CA PHE A 171 -8.02 12.16 -0.18
C PHE A 171 -8.33 13.40 0.65
N GLY A 172 -7.32 14.02 1.25
CA GLY A 172 -7.48 15.25 2.00
C GLY A 172 -7.95 16.42 1.12
N ALA A 173 -7.25 16.65 0.01
CA ALA A 173 -7.59 17.70 -0.94
C ALA A 173 -8.95 17.42 -1.62
N ARG A 174 -9.20 16.18 -2.00
CA ARG A 174 -10.40 15.78 -2.75
C ARG A 174 -11.68 15.81 -1.91
N TYR A 175 -11.60 15.35 -0.66
CA TYR A 175 -12.77 15.13 0.19
C TYR A 175 -12.89 16.11 1.36
N GLY A 176 -11.87 16.90 1.64
CA GLY A 176 -11.85 17.82 2.78
C GLY A 176 -13.01 18.83 2.77
N ARG A 177 -13.41 19.35 1.58
CA ARG A 177 -14.58 20.25 1.47
C ARG A 177 -15.87 19.53 1.86
N LYS A 178 -16.06 18.28 1.41
CA LYS A 178 -17.24 17.48 1.72
C LYS A 178 -17.34 17.18 3.22
N LEU A 179 -16.21 16.82 3.86
CA LEU A 179 -16.16 16.59 5.30
C LEU A 179 -16.46 17.87 6.11
N ARG A 180 -15.97 19.02 5.66
CA ARG A 180 -16.29 20.31 6.31
C ARG A 180 -17.77 20.68 6.23
N ALA A 181 -18.44 20.31 5.12
CA ALA A 181 -19.84 20.60 4.89
C ALA A 181 -20.77 19.65 5.65
N ALA A 182 -20.32 18.43 5.98
CA ALA A 182 -21.11 17.47 6.73
C ALA A 182 -21.36 17.98 8.16
N ARG A 183 -22.66 17.98 8.57
CA ARG A 183 -23.09 18.58 9.86
C ARG A 183 -22.63 17.75 11.06
N ASN A 184 -22.53 16.45 10.88
CA ASN A 184 -22.24 15.47 11.93
C ASN A 184 -20.77 15.02 11.95
N ILE A 185 -19.89 15.61 11.12
CA ILE A 185 -18.47 15.27 11.07
C ILE A 185 -17.63 16.44 11.61
N ARG A 186 -16.83 16.14 12.62
CA ARG A 186 -15.80 17.03 13.15
C ARG A 186 -14.43 16.43 12.86
N VAL A 187 -13.51 17.19 12.30
CA VAL A 187 -12.12 16.81 12.10
C VAL A 187 -11.25 17.70 12.99
N LEU A 188 -10.45 17.11 13.86
CA LEU A 188 -9.50 17.81 14.72
C LEU A 188 -8.09 17.56 14.21
N LEU A 189 -7.40 18.62 13.82
CA LEU A 189 -6.00 18.61 13.36
C LEU A 189 -5.04 18.73 14.55
N HIS A 190 -3.77 18.37 14.35
CA HIS A 190 -2.68 18.33 15.34
C HIS A 190 -3.02 17.49 16.58
N ALA A 191 -4.03 16.60 16.47
CA ALA A 191 -4.53 15.74 17.51
C ALA A 191 -3.75 14.42 17.59
N ASN A 192 -2.58 14.46 18.24
CA ASN A 192 -1.76 13.27 18.39
C ASN A 192 -2.30 12.38 19.52
N VAL A 193 -2.88 11.23 19.18
CA VAL A 193 -3.27 10.22 20.17
C VAL A 193 -2.00 9.59 20.72
N SER A 194 -1.75 9.81 22.00
CA SER A 194 -0.55 9.32 22.71
C SER A 194 -0.80 8.05 23.53
N ALA A 195 -2.05 7.80 23.96
CA ALA A 195 -2.45 6.59 24.65
C ALA A 195 -3.94 6.32 24.50
N LEU A 196 -4.30 5.05 24.58
CA LEU A 196 -5.66 4.55 24.70
C LEU A 196 -5.86 4.09 26.15
N GLN A 197 -6.96 4.48 26.77
CA GLN A 197 -7.27 4.12 28.14
C GLN A 197 -8.47 3.16 28.18
N LEU A 198 -8.29 2.04 28.83
CA LEU A 198 -9.36 1.09 29.11
C LEU A 198 -10.07 1.45 30.42
N ASP A 199 -11.25 0.92 30.59
CA ASP A 199 -11.89 0.86 31.89
C ASP A 199 -11.18 -0.16 32.81
N PRO A 200 -11.42 -0.18 34.13
CA PRO A 200 -10.76 -1.11 35.03
C PRO A 200 -11.03 -2.59 34.75
N SER A 201 -12.12 -2.92 34.03
CA SER A 201 -12.40 -4.30 33.62
C SER A 201 -11.49 -4.77 32.48
N GLY A 202 -10.83 -3.84 31.75
CA GLY A 202 -10.00 -4.12 30.61
C GLY A 202 -10.78 -4.51 29.34
N LYS A 203 -12.12 -4.37 29.35
CA LYS A 203 -13.00 -4.79 28.25
C LYS A 203 -13.55 -3.65 27.40
N THR A 204 -13.50 -2.43 27.90
CA THR A 204 -14.09 -1.28 27.23
C THR A 204 -13.08 -0.15 27.15
N MET A 205 -12.96 0.42 25.97
CA MET A 205 -12.19 1.64 25.74
C MET A 205 -12.93 2.82 26.37
N LYS A 206 -12.29 3.52 27.31
CA LYS A 206 -12.83 4.66 28.04
C LYS A 206 -12.54 5.98 27.34
N SER A 207 -11.30 6.21 26.95
CA SER A 207 -10.87 7.46 26.34
C SER A 207 -9.59 7.32 25.50
N ALA A 208 -9.39 8.24 24.56
CA ALA A 208 -8.12 8.46 23.89
C ALA A 208 -7.47 9.72 24.47
N LEU A 209 -6.20 9.63 24.88
CA LEU A 209 -5.42 10.76 25.34
C LEU A 209 -4.69 11.41 24.18
N LEU A 210 -4.77 12.73 24.08
CA LEU A 210 -4.10 13.53 23.06
C LEU A 210 -2.98 14.34 23.69
N ARG A 211 -1.89 14.50 22.95
CA ARG A 211 -0.81 15.44 23.28
C ARG A 211 -0.47 16.26 22.06
N THR A 212 -0.23 17.54 22.26
CA THR A 212 0.24 18.45 21.22
C THR A 212 1.74 18.69 21.38
N LEU A 213 2.40 19.16 20.33
CA LEU A 213 3.84 19.46 20.37
C LEU A 213 4.17 20.69 21.25
N ASP A 214 3.21 21.55 21.48
CA ASP A 214 3.30 22.69 22.42
C ASP A 214 2.97 22.33 23.88
N GLY A 215 2.67 21.04 24.16
CA GLY A 215 2.54 20.50 25.52
C GLY A 215 1.12 20.42 26.08
N LYS A 216 0.08 20.81 25.34
CA LYS A 216 -1.32 20.64 25.77
C LYS A 216 -1.68 19.16 25.87
N GLN A 217 -2.57 18.85 26.80
CA GLN A 217 -3.16 17.52 27.01
C GLN A 217 -4.68 17.62 26.86
N LEU A 218 -5.24 16.82 25.96
CA LEU A 218 -6.68 16.72 25.76
C LEU A 218 -7.11 15.25 25.87
N SER A 219 -8.41 15.02 25.93
CA SER A 219 -8.94 13.67 25.88
C SER A 219 -10.21 13.59 25.05
N VAL A 220 -10.47 12.40 24.50
CA VAL A 220 -11.69 12.09 23.77
C VAL A 220 -12.39 10.92 24.44
N GLN A 221 -13.66 11.09 24.76
CA GLN A 221 -14.59 10.05 25.18
C GLN A 221 -15.53 9.72 24.02
N SER A 222 -15.73 8.44 23.73
CA SER A 222 -16.60 8.03 22.63
C SER A 222 -17.25 6.68 22.93
N ARG A 223 -18.43 6.45 22.33
CA ARG A 223 -19.08 5.12 22.42
C ARG A 223 -18.26 4.06 21.72
N HIS A 224 -17.69 4.37 20.55
CA HIS A 224 -16.77 3.49 19.81
C HIS A 224 -15.54 4.24 19.31
N PHE A 225 -14.43 3.51 19.17
CA PHE A 225 -13.17 4.01 18.66
C PHE A 225 -12.70 3.16 17.48
N VAL A 226 -12.15 3.81 16.46
CA VAL A 226 -11.57 3.15 15.29
C VAL A 226 -10.16 3.65 15.04
N LEU A 227 -9.18 2.76 15.06
CA LEU A 227 -7.80 3.06 14.71
C LEU A 227 -7.63 2.98 13.19
N ALA A 228 -7.46 4.13 12.54
CA ALA A 228 -7.28 4.29 11.10
C ALA A 228 -5.89 4.91 10.75
N SER A 229 -4.92 4.78 11.67
CA SER A 229 -3.61 5.45 11.63
C SER A 229 -2.54 4.71 10.79
N GLY A 230 -2.93 3.71 9.99
CA GLY A 230 -2.03 2.94 9.14
C GLY A 230 -1.34 1.78 9.84
N GLY A 231 -0.67 0.91 9.05
CA GLY A 231 -0.18 -0.39 9.53
C GLY A 231 0.84 -0.32 10.68
N LEU A 232 1.67 0.69 10.74
CA LEU A 232 2.71 0.81 11.78
C LEU A 232 2.20 1.52 13.04
N GLU A 233 1.48 2.65 12.89
CA GLU A 233 1.02 3.43 14.04
C GLU A 233 -0.10 2.73 14.82
N VAL A 234 -0.93 1.89 14.16
CA VAL A 234 -1.89 1.03 14.86
C VAL A 234 -1.16 0.13 15.87
N ALA A 235 -0.12 -0.58 15.44
CA ALA A 235 0.65 -1.44 16.34
C ALA A 235 1.36 -0.63 17.44
N ARG A 236 1.95 0.52 17.07
CA ARG A 236 2.62 1.41 18.03
C ARG A 236 1.67 1.84 19.14
N LEU A 237 0.47 2.29 18.79
CA LEU A 237 -0.50 2.79 19.74
C LEU A 237 -1.04 1.68 20.64
N LEU A 238 -1.35 0.49 20.09
CA LEU A 238 -1.79 -0.67 20.86
C LEU A 238 -0.71 -1.14 21.84
N LEU A 239 0.55 -1.24 21.40
CA LEU A 239 1.69 -1.67 22.22
C LEU A 239 2.06 -0.63 23.29
N ALA A 240 1.89 0.67 23.03
CA ALA A 240 2.24 1.74 23.97
C ALA A 240 1.18 1.97 25.05
N SER A 241 -0.08 1.53 24.82
CA SER A 241 -1.19 1.71 25.74
C SER A 241 -1.24 0.54 26.76
N ARG A 242 -0.72 0.76 27.96
CA ARG A 242 -0.43 -0.29 28.97
C ARG A 242 -1.02 0.00 30.35
N ASP A 243 -2.02 0.84 30.43
CA ASP A 243 -2.62 1.25 31.71
C ASP A 243 -3.30 0.09 32.46
N VAL A 244 -4.03 -0.77 31.75
CA VAL A 244 -4.74 -1.93 32.31
C VAL A 244 -4.16 -3.26 31.79
N GLN A 245 -3.78 -3.31 30.51
CA GLN A 245 -3.17 -4.48 29.89
C GLN A 245 -1.64 -4.27 29.76
N PRO A 246 -0.80 -4.86 30.61
CA PRO A 246 0.64 -4.51 30.71
C PRO A 246 1.45 -4.81 29.46
N ASN A 247 1.00 -5.74 28.62
CA ASN A 247 1.64 -6.08 27.34
C ASN A 247 1.18 -5.22 26.16
N GLY A 248 0.25 -4.27 26.40
CA GLY A 248 -0.44 -3.50 25.36
C GLY A 248 -1.84 -4.04 25.06
N ILE A 249 -2.72 -3.19 24.52
CA ILE A 249 -4.11 -3.53 24.25
C ILE A 249 -4.20 -4.59 23.16
N GLY A 250 -4.97 -5.66 23.42
CA GLY A 250 -5.14 -6.80 22.50
C GLY A 250 -3.87 -7.63 22.29
N ASN A 251 -2.88 -7.51 23.19
CA ASN A 251 -1.57 -8.14 23.07
C ASN A 251 -1.27 -9.18 24.18
N GLU A 252 -2.30 -9.81 24.72
CA GLU A 252 -2.14 -10.86 25.73
C GLU A 252 -1.20 -11.99 25.28
N TYR A 253 -1.28 -12.36 24.00
CA TYR A 253 -0.52 -13.46 23.41
C TYR A 253 0.68 -12.99 22.55
N ASP A 254 1.17 -11.77 22.73
CA ASP A 254 2.30 -11.19 21.97
C ASP A 254 2.10 -11.25 20.44
N VAL A 255 0.88 -10.94 19.97
CA VAL A 255 0.53 -10.97 18.53
C VAL A 255 0.62 -9.59 17.88
N VAL A 256 0.36 -8.51 18.63
CA VAL A 256 0.43 -7.14 18.10
C VAL A 256 1.86 -6.84 17.60
N GLY A 257 1.94 -6.35 16.37
CA GLY A 257 3.20 -6.06 15.70
C GLY A 257 3.83 -7.24 14.98
N ARG A 258 3.44 -8.50 15.26
CA ARG A 258 3.91 -9.69 14.53
C ARG A 258 3.23 -9.82 13.17
N TYR A 259 3.71 -10.76 12.36
CA TYR A 259 3.24 -11.01 10.99
C TYR A 259 3.33 -9.77 10.11
N TYR A 260 4.28 -8.90 10.38
CA TYR A 260 4.51 -7.71 9.59
C TYR A 260 4.93 -8.09 8.17
N MET A 261 4.17 -7.64 7.19
CA MET A 261 4.40 -7.90 5.77
C MET A 261 4.52 -6.59 5.00
N CYS A 262 5.27 -6.70 3.89
CA CYS A 262 5.24 -5.76 2.77
C CYS A 262 5.01 -6.56 1.48
N HIS A 263 5.23 -5.93 0.31
CA HIS A 263 5.28 -6.68 -0.96
C HIS A 263 6.73 -6.98 -1.32
N LEU A 264 6.94 -8.11 -1.98
CA LEU A 264 8.19 -8.44 -2.64
C LEU A 264 8.10 -7.95 -4.08
N ALA A 265 9.05 -7.15 -4.52
CA ALA A 265 9.04 -6.59 -5.85
C ALA A 265 10.44 -6.35 -6.38
N GLY A 266 10.63 -6.50 -7.66
CA GLY A 266 11.92 -6.29 -8.31
C GLY A 266 11.80 -6.40 -9.82
N ALA A 267 12.95 -6.41 -10.50
CA ALA A 267 13.03 -6.62 -11.91
C ALA A 267 13.98 -7.80 -12.18
N ILE A 268 13.45 -8.90 -12.70
CA ILE A 268 14.21 -10.14 -12.92
C ILE A 268 14.18 -10.52 -14.40
N GLY A 269 15.34 -10.92 -14.90
CA GLY A 269 15.50 -11.51 -16.22
C GLY A 269 15.34 -10.54 -17.38
N THR A 270 15.62 -11.06 -18.57
CA THR A 270 15.43 -10.39 -19.85
C THR A 270 14.58 -11.27 -20.74
N LEU A 271 13.41 -10.76 -21.11
CA LEU A 271 12.51 -11.37 -22.08
C LEU A 271 12.87 -10.86 -23.49
N SER A 272 13.23 -11.77 -24.36
CA SER A 272 13.38 -11.54 -25.79
C SER A 272 12.18 -12.11 -26.52
N VAL A 273 11.39 -11.26 -27.19
CA VAL A 273 10.22 -11.68 -27.96
C VAL A 273 10.57 -11.76 -29.44
N ASN A 274 10.36 -12.93 -30.08
CA ASN A 274 10.69 -13.22 -31.46
C ASN A 274 9.50 -12.94 -32.41
N ARG A 275 8.75 -11.88 -32.15
CA ARG A 275 7.61 -11.42 -32.95
C ARG A 275 7.93 -10.04 -33.54
N PRO A 276 7.22 -9.59 -34.58
CA PRO A 276 7.41 -8.24 -35.14
C PRO A 276 7.25 -7.14 -34.10
N LEU A 277 7.96 -6.02 -34.27
CA LEU A 277 7.76 -4.84 -33.45
C LEU A 277 6.29 -4.38 -33.54
N GLY A 278 5.65 -4.11 -32.44
CA GLY A 278 4.25 -3.68 -32.37
C GLY A 278 3.24 -4.77 -32.02
N THR A 279 3.64 -6.05 -32.00
CA THR A 279 2.79 -7.18 -31.57
C THR A 279 2.82 -7.42 -30.05
N VAL A 280 3.61 -6.63 -29.32
CA VAL A 280 3.71 -6.64 -27.87
C VAL A 280 3.18 -5.34 -27.31
N TRP A 281 2.20 -5.43 -26.44
CA TRP A 281 1.62 -4.28 -25.76
C TRP A 281 2.07 -4.21 -24.29
N ASN A 282 2.91 -3.25 -23.98
CA ASN A 282 3.41 -3.00 -22.63
C ASN A 282 2.97 -1.63 -22.05
N GLY A 283 2.04 -0.94 -22.75
CA GLY A 283 1.57 0.39 -22.43
C GLY A 283 0.39 0.42 -21.43
N TYR A 284 -0.19 1.62 -21.35
CA TYR A 284 -1.47 1.83 -20.70
C TYR A 284 -2.59 1.86 -21.74
N ASP A 285 -3.69 1.19 -21.44
CA ASP A 285 -4.97 1.40 -22.09
C ASP A 285 -5.74 2.48 -21.31
N VAL A 286 -6.66 3.17 -22.00
CA VAL A 286 -7.53 4.17 -21.36
C VAL A 286 -8.97 3.67 -21.48
N SER A 287 -9.66 3.51 -20.35
CA SER A 287 -11.06 3.10 -20.35
C SER A 287 -11.96 4.22 -20.89
N ASP A 288 -13.22 3.88 -21.23
CA ASP A 288 -14.22 4.85 -21.70
C ASP A 288 -14.43 6.01 -20.72
N GLU A 289 -14.14 5.79 -19.43
CA GLU A 289 -14.22 6.79 -18.36
C GLU A 289 -12.93 7.65 -18.24
N GLY A 290 -11.95 7.45 -19.11
CA GLY A 290 -10.67 8.15 -19.08
C GLY A 290 -9.68 7.64 -18.02
N ILE A 291 -9.84 6.40 -17.53
CA ILE A 291 -8.97 5.79 -16.53
C ILE A 291 -7.80 5.07 -17.19
N TYR A 292 -6.57 5.35 -16.76
CA TYR A 292 -5.42 4.56 -17.16
C TYR A 292 -5.49 3.16 -16.56
N CYS A 293 -5.40 2.15 -17.42
CA CYS A 293 -5.39 0.73 -17.08
C CYS A 293 -4.12 0.08 -17.63
N ARG A 294 -3.55 -0.87 -16.89
CA ARG A 294 -2.38 -1.61 -17.35
C ARG A 294 -2.61 -3.10 -17.17
N ARG A 295 -2.34 -3.85 -18.22
CA ARG A 295 -2.33 -5.33 -18.15
C ARG A 295 -1.09 -5.85 -17.45
N ARG A 296 -1.22 -7.02 -16.89
CA ARG A 296 -0.15 -7.76 -16.21
C ARG A 296 -0.22 -9.24 -16.57
N ILE A 297 0.87 -9.93 -16.43
CA ILE A 297 0.97 -11.38 -16.53
C ILE A 297 0.78 -11.91 -15.12
N ALA A 298 -0.38 -12.49 -14.81
CA ALA A 298 -0.74 -12.91 -13.47
C ALA A 298 -0.80 -14.43 -13.34
N LEU A 299 -0.18 -14.98 -12.30
CA LEU A 299 -0.26 -16.41 -11.97
C LEU A 299 -1.71 -16.75 -11.59
N THR A 300 -2.33 -17.71 -12.30
CA THR A 300 -3.73 -18.07 -12.07
C THR A 300 -3.91 -18.78 -10.72
N ALA A 301 -5.10 -18.66 -10.11
CA ALA A 301 -5.42 -19.38 -8.87
C ALA A 301 -5.25 -20.91 -9.03
N GLN A 302 -5.57 -21.45 -10.20
CA GLN A 302 -5.36 -22.87 -10.50
C GLN A 302 -3.88 -23.23 -10.50
N ALA A 303 -3.03 -22.41 -11.11
CA ALA A 303 -1.58 -22.63 -11.13
C ALA A 303 -0.96 -22.44 -9.73
N GLN A 304 -1.42 -21.47 -8.95
CA GLN A 304 -0.99 -21.31 -7.55
C GLN A 304 -1.24 -22.57 -6.74
N ARG A 305 -2.44 -23.18 -6.85
CA ARG A 305 -2.76 -24.46 -6.17
C ARG A 305 -1.95 -25.64 -6.73
N ARG A 306 -1.88 -25.77 -8.06
CA ARG A 306 -1.15 -26.86 -8.74
C ARG A 306 0.32 -26.88 -8.35
N HIS A 307 0.96 -25.71 -8.35
CA HIS A 307 2.39 -25.57 -8.09
C HIS A 307 2.71 -25.17 -6.64
N ARG A 308 1.69 -24.97 -5.78
CA ARG A 308 1.84 -24.60 -4.37
C ARG A 308 2.68 -23.32 -4.21
N LEU A 309 2.30 -22.26 -4.93
CA LEU A 309 2.98 -20.95 -4.96
C LEU A 309 2.08 -19.85 -4.40
N GLY A 310 2.68 -18.85 -3.78
CA GLY A 310 2.00 -17.60 -3.41
C GLY A 310 1.59 -16.79 -4.64
N ASN A 311 0.80 -15.73 -4.43
CA ASN A 311 0.31 -14.89 -5.51
C ASN A 311 1.44 -14.08 -6.16
N PHE A 312 1.49 -14.08 -7.49
CA PHE A 312 2.56 -13.47 -8.27
C PHE A 312 2.03 -12.82 -9.54
N ILE A 313 2.55 -11.64 -9.85
CA ILE A 313 2.35 -10.98 -11.14
C ILE A 313 3.67 -10.47 -11.71
N ALA A 314 3.74 -10.37 -13.02
CA ALA A 314 4.81 -9.69 -13.74
C ALA A 314 4.25 -8.67 -14.74
N ARG A 315 5.06 -7.66 -15.07
CA ARG A 315 4.78 -6.67 -16.12
C ARG A 315 5.99 -6.56 -17.03
N LEU A 316 5.74 -6.36 -18.29
CA LEU A 316 6.80 -5.99 -19.22
C LEU A 316 7.33 -4.60 -18.85
N HIS A 317 8.62 -4.51 -18.65
CA HIS A 317 9.28 -3.30 -18.17
C HIS A 317 10.51 -2.94 -19.03
N HIS A 318 11.01 -1.73 -18.89
CA HIS A 318 12.24 -1.30 -19.54
C HIS A 318 13.48 -1.92 -18.87
N PRO A 319 14.64 -1.94 -19.53
CA PRO A 319 15.91 -2.30 -18.90
C PRO A 319 16.24 -1.44 -17.69
N ARG A 320 17.17 -1.89 -16.85
CA ARG A 320 17.59 -1.16 -15.66
C ARG A 320 18.07 0.24 -16.00
N ILE A 321 17.56 1.25 -15.30
CA ILE A 321 17.94 2.66 -15.49
C ILE A 321 19.40 2.89 -15.15
N THR A 322 19.94 2.19 -14.16
CA THR A 322 21.32 2.32 -13.67
C THR A 322 22.38 1.76 -14.63
N ASP A 323 21.97 0.91 -15.59
CA ASP A 323 22.88 0.33 -16.58
C ASP A 323 22.90 1.15 -17.89
N PRO A 324 23.95 1.95 -18.16
CA PRO A 324 24.04 2.74 -19.38
C PRO A 324 24.12 1.91 -20.66
N ALA A 325 24.35 0.59 -20.58
CA ALA A 325 24.37 -0.32 -21.75
C ALA A 325 23.01 -0.42 -22.46
N HIS A 326 21.92 0.00 -21.81
CA HIS A 326 20.59 0.09 -22.46
C HIS A 326 20.54 1.08 -23.64
N ARG A 327 21.51 2.00 -23.78
CA ARG A 327 21.63 3.00 -24.86
C ARG A 327 20.36 3.81 -25.15
N ASN A 328 19.56 4.05 -24.11
CA ASN A 328 18.31 4.78 -24.21
C ASN A 328 18.45 6.16 -23.57
N SER A 329 18.12 7.23 -24.33
CA SER A 329 18.25 8.61 -23.87
C SER A 329 17.28 8.96 -22.74
N ILE A 330 16.05 8.41 -22.76
CA ILE A 330 15.01 8.66 -21.75
C ILE A 330 15.43 8.04 -20.40
N LEU A 331 15.87 6.77 -20.40
CA LEU A 331 16.36 6.11 -19.18
C LEU A 331 17.57 6.83 -18.61
N SER A 332 18.47 7.28 -19.49
CA SER A 332 19.64 8.05 -19.09
C SER A 332 19.26 9.42 -18.53
N LEU A 333 18.27 10.11 -19.12
CA LEU A 333 17.74 11.36 -18.57
C LEU A 333 17.15 11.16 -17.17
N LEU A 334 16.40 10.10 -16.97
CA LEU A 334 15.87 9.73 -15.64
C LEU A 334 17.01 9.47 -14.65
N TYR A 335 18.06 8.76 -15.06
CA TYR A 335 19.23 8.54 -14.20
C TYR A 335 19.90 9.86 -13.80
N LEU A 336 20.10 10.77 -14.74
CA LEU A 336 20.71 12.08 -14.47
C LEU A 336 19.82 12.96 -13.57
N ALA A 337 18.51 12.75 -13.60
CA ALA A 337 17.54 13.45 -12.73
C ALA A 337 17.51 12.95 -11.27
N LYS A 338 18.32 11.92 -10.91
CA LYS A 338 18.36 11.33 -9.56
C LYS A 338 18.38 12.37 -8.41
N PRO A 339 19.13 13.47 -8.46
CA PRO A 339 19.20 14.42 -7.35
C PRO A 339 17.89 15.16 -7.05
N ILE A 340 16.96 15.22 -8.00
CA ILE A 340 15.68 15.94 -7.86
C ILE A 340 14.47 15.01 -7.74
N ILE A 341 14.68 13.70 -7.75
CA ILE A 341 13.62 12.71 -7.62
C ILE A 341 13.40 12.41 -6.13
N PRO A 342 12.14 12.46 -5.62
CA PRO A 342 11.83 12.11 -4.24
C PRO A 342 12.30 10.71 -3.87
N TYR A 343 12.68 10.52 -2.60
CA TYR A 343 13.24 9.26 -2.07
C TYR A 343 12.40 8.03 -2.44
N GLU A 344 11.09 8.13 -2.30
CA GLU A 344 10.15 7.02 -2.52
C GLU A 344 10.16 6.51 -3.96
N TYR A 345 10.42 7.38 -4.93
CA TYR A 345 10.59 7.02 -6.34
C TYR A 345 12.04 6.67 -6.66
N GLY A 346 12.98 7.38 -6.05
CA GLY A 346 14.41 7.20 -6.28
C GLY A 346 14.89 5.80 -5.89
N LYS A 347 14.50 5.29 -4.72
CA LYS A 347 14.91 3.94 -4.27
C LYS A 347 14.46 2.86 -5.27
N ARG A 348 13.26 2.98 -5.83
CA ARG A 348 12.78 2.05 -6.86
C ARG A 348 13.53 2.14 -8.19
N LEU A 349 13.91 3.35 -8.61
CA LEU A 349 14.55 3.56 -9.91
C LEU A 349 16.03 3.19 -9.91
N TYR A 350 16.72 3.44 -8.80
CA TYR A 350 18.17 3.38 -8.72
C TYR A 350 18.70 2.33 -7.74
N GLY A 351 17.87 1.86 -6.79
CA GLY A 351 18.37 1.08 -5.67
C GLY A 351 19.41 1.85 -4.86
N ASP A 352 20.28 1.12 -4.17
CA ASP A 352 21.40 1.68 -3.39
C ASP A 352 22.75 1.60 -4.16
N GLU A 353 22.71 1.43 -5.50
CA GLU A 353 23.91 1.30 -6.31
C GLU A 353 24.75 2.61 -6.31
N PRO A 354 26.08 2.51 -6.04
CA PRO A 354 26.93 3.67 -6.06
C PRO A 354 27.07 4.25 -7.48
N THR A 355 27.08 5.55 -7.58
CA THR A 355 27.15 6.29 -8.85
C THR A 355 28.57 6.76 -9.09
N GLY A 356 29.29 6.13 -10.04
CA GLY A 356 30.62 6.57 -10.45
C GLY A 356 30.59 7.59 -11.59
N ALA A 357 31.59 8.46 -11.68
CA ALA A 357 31.71 9.48 -12.75
C ALA A 357 31.67 8.88 -14.16
N VAL A 358 32.26 7.71 -14.36
CA VAL A 358 32.24 7.00 -15.65
C VAL A 358 30.81 6.60 -16.07
N VAL A 359 30.00 6.16 -15.11
CA VAL A 359 28.58 5.82 -15.36
C VAL A 359 27.80 7.07 -15.76
N TRP A 360 28.01 8.18 -15.07
CA TRP A 360 27.42 9.48 -15.41
C TRP A 360 27.76 9.93 -16.83
N LEU A 361 29.04 9.83 -17.23
CA LEU A 361 29.48 10.17 -18.58
C LEU A 361 28.82 9.28 -19.66
N LYS A 362 28.67 7.98 -19.40
CA LYS A 362 27.96 7.07 -20.31
C LYS A 362 26.47 7.45 -20.46
N HIS A 363 25.80 7.83 -19.38
CA HIS A 363 24.42 8.32 -19.45
C HIS A 363 24.33 9.66 -20.19
N LEU A 364 25.24 10.62 -19.97
CA LEU A 364 25.30 11.85 -20.75
C LEU A 364 25.47 11.58 -22.25
N ARG A 365 26.37 10.63 -22.61
CA ARG A 365 26.51 10.20 -24.01
C ARG A 365 25.21 9.65 -24.59
N ASN A 366 24.47 8.84 -23.83
CA ASN A 366 23.20 8.30 -24.29
C ASN A 366 22.15 9.41 -24.54
N VAL A 367 22.10 10.42 -23.66
CA VAL A 367 21.19 11.58 -23.86
C VAL A 367 21.61 12.37 -25.10
N ALA A 368 22.91 12.61 -25.30
CA ALA A 368 23.43 13.31 -26.47
C ALA A 368 23.17 12.54 -27.79
N ALA A 369 23.11 11.20 -27.72
CA ALA A 369 22.82 10.36 -28.89
C ALA A 369 21.33 10.34 -29.30
N GLY A 370 20.40 10.77 -28.41
CA GLY A 370 18.96 10.81 -28.66
C GLY A 370 18.28 12.04 -28.07
N PRO A 371 18.71 13.26 -28.37
CA PRO A 371 18.22 14.46 -27.69
C PRO A 371 16.73 14.71 -27.98
N PHE A 372 16.23 14.39 -29.17
CA PHE A 372 14.81 14.57 -29.52
C PHE A 372 13.90 13.67 -28.68
N ASP A 373 14.28 12.40 -28.47
CA ASP A 373 13.52 11.47 -27.61
C ASP A 373 13.50 11.99 -26.16
N ALA A 374 14.63 12.51 -25.66
CA ALA A 374 14.73 13.07 -24.31
C ALA A 374 13.85 14.31 -24.14
N VAL A 375 13.84 15.23 -25.11
CA VAL A 375 13.00 16.44 -25.10
C VAL A 375 11.51 16.07 -25.20
N ALA A 376 11.15 15.18 -26.12
CA ALA A 376 9.77 14.72 -26.27
C ALA A 376 9.25 14.05 -24.98
N PHE A 377 10.10 13.26 -24.32
CA PHE A 377 9.78 12.66 -23.04
C PHE A 377 9.63 13.72 -21.92
N ALA A 378 10.52 14.68 -21.83
CA ALA A 378 10.40 15.78 -20.84
C ALA A 378 9.10 16.57 -21.04
N TRP A 379 8.73 16.85 -22.30
CA TRP A 379 7.46 17.49 -22.64
C TRP A 379 6.24 16.64 -22.24
N HIS A 380 6.27 15.33 -22.55
CA HIS A 380 5.23 14.38 -22.12
C HIS A 380 5.09 14.37 -20.58
N MET A 381 6.20 14.32 -19.84
CA MET A 381 6.18 14.36 -18.38
C MET A 381 5.61 15.67 -17.83
N LEU A 382 5.92 16.81 -18.48
CA LEU A 382 5.35 18.08 -18.08
C LEU A 382 3.84 18.13 -18.37
N ARG A 383 3.42 17.81 -19.59
CA ARG A 383 2.02 17.92 -20.03
C ARG A 383 1.13 16.88 -19.35
N ASP A 384 1.51 15.59 -19.43
CA ASP A 384 0.60 14.48 -19.09
C ASP A 384 0.77 13.99 -17.65
N ARG A 385 1.82 14.44 -16.93
CA ARG A 385 2.00 14.09 -15.52
C ARG A 385 1.97 15.31 -14.59
N LYS A 386 2.68 16.40 -14.89
CA LYS A 386 2.75 17.54 -13.97
C LYS A 386 1.55 18.47 -14.09
N LEU A 387 1.12 18.78 -15.32
CA LEU A 387 0.02 19.72 -15.61
C LEU A 387 -1.34 19.02 -15.74
N ALA A 388 -1.39 17.74 -16.05
CA ALA A 388 -2.63 17.01 -16.20
C ALA A 388 -3.35 16.81 -14.86
N GLN A 389 -4.69 16.94 -14.88
CA GLN A 389 -5.54 16.63 -13.72
C GLN A 389 -5.43 15.14 -13.36
N ARG A 390 -5.55 14.24 -14.35
CA ARG A 390 -5.24 12.81 -14.20
C ARG A 390 -3.83 12.56 -14.68
N LYS A 391 -2.95 12.27 -13.73
CA LYS A 391 -1.52 12.11 -14.00
C LYS A 391 -1.25 10.79 -14.69
N PHE A 392 -0.41 10.83 -15.74
CA PHE A 392 0.12 9.61 -16.35
C PHE A 392 0.89 8.78 -15.30
N PRO A 393 0.55 7.47 -15.11
CA PRO A 393 0.95 6.77 -13.87
C PRO A 393 2.45 6.51 -13.75
N SER A 394 3.10 6.06 -14.82
CA SER A 394 4.52 5.68 -14.79
C SER A 394 5.12 5.72 -16.18
N VAL A 395 6.43 5.81 -16.26
CA VAL A 395 7.18 5.77 -17.49
C VAL A 395 7.02 4.42 -18.18
N VAL A 396 6.57 4.42 -19.44
CA VAL A 396 6.56 3.26 -20.31
C VAL A 396 7.41 3.60 -21.53
N ILE A 397 8.43 2.78 -21.77
CA ILE A 397 9.33 2.94 -22.91
C ILE A 397 9.05 1.81 -23.88
N LYS A 398 8.78 2.15 -25.14
CA LYS A 398 8.70 1.17 -26.21
C LYS A 398 10.14 0.75 -26.57
N PRO A 399 10.50 -0.52 -26.40
CA PRO A 399 11.83 -0.99 -26.74
C PRO A 399 12.02 -0.99 -28.26
N LYS A 400 13.26 -0.71 -28.71
CA LYS A 400 13.62 -0.73 -30.12
C LYS A 400 13.85 -2.16 -30.67
N ALA A 401 13.88 -3.17 -29.79
CA ALA A 401 14.29 -4.55 -30.13
C ALA A 401 13.50 -5.64 -29.41
N ASN A 402 12.23 -5.43 -29.07
CA ASN A 402 11.41 -6.41 -28.32
C ASN A 402 12.13 -7.10 -27.14
N LEU A 403 13.02 -6.35 -26.47
CA LEU A 403 13.70 -6.77 -25.24
C LEU A 403 13.07 -6.07 -24.05
N TYR A 404 12.65 -6.84 -23.06
CA TYR A 404 11.98 -6.37 -21.86
C TYR A 404 12.64 -6.95 -20.61
N SER A 405 12.69 -6.22 -19.52
CA SER A 405 12.81 -6.82 -18.19
C SER A 405 11.41 -7.17 -17.66
N LEU A 406 11.33 -8.02 -16.65
CA LEU A 406 10.08 -8.30 -15.95
C LEU A 406 10.09 -7.61 -14.59
N ASP A 407 9.21 -6.61 -14.43
CA ASP A 407 8.89 -6.01 -13.13
C ASP A 407 7.84 -6.90 -12.45
N PHE A 408 8.19 -7.54 -11.35
CA PHE A 408 7.29 -8.43 -10.64
C PHE A 408 6.81 -7.83 -9.32
N HIS A 409 5.65 -8.30 -8.87
CA HIS A 409 5.15 -8.18 -7.50
C HIS A 409 4.70 -9.56 -7.04
N SER A 410 5.12 -9.91 -5.83
CA SER A 410 4.76 -11.18 -5.20
C SER A 410 4.18 -10.95 -3.82
N GLU A 411 3.28 -11.84 -3.44
CA GLU A 411 2.84 -12.00 -2.06
C GLU A 411 4.04 -12.34 -1.17
N GLN A 412 4.03 -11.83 0.05
CA GLN A 412 4.93 -12.24 1.13
C GLN A 412 4.20 -13.19 2.07
N GLN A 413 4.82 -14.28 2.46
CA GLN A 413 4.27 -15.21 3.43
C GLN A 413 4.19 -14.57 4.82
N PRO A 414 3.04 -14.66 5.52
CA PRO A 414 2.91 -14.17 6.89
C PRO A 414 3.76 -15.01 7.85
N GLN A 415 4.69 -14.37 8.57
CA GLN A 415 5.49 -15.06 9.58
C GLN A 415 5.58 -14.27 10.88
N PRO A 416 5.48 -14.92 12.05
CA PRO A 416 5.45 -14.23 13.34
C PRO A 416 6.78 -13.57 13.72
N ALA A 417 7.91 -13.99 13.13
CA ALA A 417 9.23 -13.43 13.37
C ALA A 417 9.45 -12.07 12.68
N SER A 418 8.74 -11.79 11.58
CA SER A 418 8.69 -10.47 10.98
C SER A 418 7.79 -9.57 11.81
N ARG A 419 8.34 -8.54 12.46
CA ARG A 419 7.59 -7.79 13.47
C ARG A 419 7.98 -6.33 13.60
N VAL A 420 7.04 -5.58 14.16
CA VAL A 420 7.20 -4.23 14.68
C VAL A 420 7.15 -4.28 16.21
N SER A 421 8.05 -3.60 16.88
CA SER A 421 8.12 -3.52 18.34
C SER A 421 8.40 -2.09 18.79
N LEU A 422 8.33 -1.84 20.10
CA LEU A 422 8.68 -0.55 20.68
C LEU A 422 10.14 -0.52 21.11
N GLU A 423 10.77 0.65 20.97
CA GLU A 423 12.08 0.97 21.53
C GLU A 423 11.95 1.64 22.90
N THR A 424 13.07 1.75 23.60
CA THR A 424 13.18 2.54 24.84
C THR A 424 13.24 4.04 24.55
N GLN A 425 13.72 4.43 23.39
CA GLN A 425 13.73 5.82 22.94
C GLN A 425 12.32 6.33 22.69
N VAL A 426 12.06 7.56 23.09
CA VAL A 426 10.75 8.22 22.91
C VAL A 426 10.84 9.36 21.89
N ASP A 427 9.70 9.71 21.33
CA ASP A 427 9.53 10.89 20.48
C ASP A 427 9.27 12.17 21.32
N ALA A 428 9.03 13.30 20.64
CA ALA A 428 8.75 14.58 21.28
C ALA A 428 7.47 14.58 22.13
N LEU A 429 6.56 13.61 21.95
CA LEU A 429 5.33 13.45 22.74
C LEU A 429 5.51 12.47 23.89
N GLY A 430 6.71 11.92 24.08
CA GLY A 430 6.99 10.89 25.09
C GLY A 430 6.50 9.48 24.73
N MET A 431 6.13 9.25 23.46
CA MET A 431 5.74 7.91 23.00
C MET A 431 6.97 7.10 22.57
N PRO A 432 7.07 5.80 22.96
CA PRO A 432 8.15 4.93 22.48
C PRO A 432 8.22 4.91 20.95
N ARG A 433 9.43 4.95 20.38
CA ARG A 433 9.64 4.84 18.94
C ARG A 433 9.44 3.40 18.47
N LEU A 434 9.25 3.23 17.17
CA LEU A 434 9.14 1.90 16.55
C LEU A 434 10.51 1.36 16.17
N ARG A 435 10.68 0.05 16.36
CA ARG A 435 11.70 -0.78 15.74
C ARG A 435 11.04 -1.76 14.79
N ILE A 436 11.51 -1.83 13.54
CA ILE A 436 11.01 -2.72 12.50
C ILE A 436 12.06 -3.81 12.26
N ASP A 437 11.66 -5.07 12.44
CA ASP A 437 12.43 -6.26 12.06
C ASP A 437 11.63 -7.00 10.97
N TRP A 438 11.79 -6.55 9.73
CA TRP A 438 11.14 -7.16 8.58
C TRP A 438 11.93 -8.37 8.09
N ARG A 439 11.24 -9.47 7.89
CA ARG A 439 11.84 -10.74 7.45
C ARG A 439 11.01 -11.37 6.36
N TYR A 440 11.68 -11.90 5.34
CA TYR A 440 11.11 -12.79 4.33
C TYR A 440 11.50 -14.25 4.63
N THR A 441 10.95 -15.20 3.88
CA THR A 441 11.15 -16.64 4.06
C THR A 441 11.79 -17.29 2.84
N ALA A 442 12.33 -18.50 2.99
CA ALA A 442 12.74 -19.31 1.85
C ALA A 442 11.57 -19.64 0.90
N GLY A 443 10.33 -19.73 1.44
CA GLY A 443 9.12 -19.92 0.63
C GLY A 443 8.78 -18.71 -0.23
N ASP A 444 9.15 -17.49 0.19
CA ASP A 444 9.03 -16.28 -0.63
C ASP A 444 9.98 -16.33 -1.83
N VAL A 445 11.25 -16.72 -1.58
CA VAL A 445 12.26 -16.90 -2.63
C VAL A 445 11.84 -17.98 -3.61
N ASP A 446 11.34 -19.13 -3.11
CA ASP A 446 10.83 -20.25 -3.91
C ASP A 446 9.64 -19.80 -4.79
N THR A 447 8.69 -19.05 -4.22
CA THR A 447 7.54 -18.52 -4.97
C THR A 447 8.00 -17.65 -6.14
N VAL A 448 8.90 -16.70 -5.92
CA VAL A 448 9.41 -15.81 -6.98
C VAL A 448 10.20 -16.62 -8.02
N GLY A 449 11.15 -17.44 -7.59
CA GLY A 449 12.02 -18.22 -8.48
C GLY A 449 11.24 -19.18 -9.38
N ARG A 450 10.33 -19.96 -8.81
CA ARG A 450 9.51 -20.91 -9.56
C ARG A 450 8.47 -20.24 -10.44
N SER A 451 7.90 -19.11 -10.02
CA SER A 451 6.99 -18.34 -10.88
C SER A 451 7.71 -17.81 -12.12
N ILE A 452 8.94 -17.28 -11.98
CA ILE A 452 9.76 -16.85 -13.11
C ILE A 452 10.14 -18.05 -14.01
N ALA A 453 10.51 -19.20 -13.45
CA ALA A 453 10.84 -20.40 -14.20
C ALA A 453 9.63 -20.93 -15.00
N LEU A 454 8.44 -21.00 -14.38
CA LEU A 454 7.20 -21.39 -15.07
C LEU A 454 6.88 -20.43 -16.22
N LEU A 455 7.06 -19.13 -16.01
CA LEU A 455 6.83 -18.13 -17.03
C LEU A 455 7.83 -18.26 -18.20
N ALA A 456 9.10 -18.55 -17.90
CA ALA A 456 10.12 -18.84 -18.91
C ALA A 456 9.78 -20.09 -19.76
N ASP A 457 9.26 -21.13 -19.12
CA ASP A 457 8.80 -22.34 -19.79
C ASP A 457 7.59 -22.08 -20.68
N ASP A 458 6.63 -21.26 -20.24
CA ASP A 458 5.45 -20.90 -21.03
C ASP A 458 5.81 -20.05 -22.26
N PHE A 459 6.75 -19.10 -22.13
CA PHE A 459 7.28 -18.36 -23.27
C PHE A 459 7.94 -19.26 -24.32
N ARG A 460 8.72 -20.24 -23.87
CA ARG A 460 9.38 -21.20 -24.74
C ARG A 460 8.38 -22.15 -25.42
N ARG A 461 7.41 -22.68 -24.66
CA ARG A 461 6.36 -23.58 -25.18
C ARG A 461 5.47 -22.91 -26.21
N SER A 462 5.07 -21.67 -25.96
CA SER A 462 4.27 -20.90 -26.93
C SER A 462 5.08 -20.42 -28.16
N GLY A 463 6.40 -20.60 -28.17
CA GLY A 463 7.25 -20.22 -29.29
C GLY A 463 7.34 -18.71 -29.56
N VAL A 464 6.90 -17.86 -28.61
CA VAL A 464 6.87 -16.40 -28.79
C VAL A 464 8.15 -15.71 -28.35
N GLY A 465 9.01 -16.39 -27.60
CA GLY A 465 10.25 -15.80 -27.11
C GLY A 465 10.96 -16.65 -26.06
N SER A 466 11.97 -16.06 -25.45
CA SER A 466 12.73 -16.66 -24.36
C SER A 466 12.95 -15.68 -23.23
N LEU A 467 12.73 -16.13 -22.00
CA LEU A 467 13.05 -15.40 -20.79
C LEU A 467 14.36 -15.97 -20.20
N SER A 468 15.43 -15.16 -20.24
CA SER A 468 16.72 -15.48 -19.65
C SER A 468 16.84 -14.85 -18.26
N PHE A 469 17.19 -15.63 -17.27
CA PHE A 469 17.45 -15.18 -15.90
C PHE A 469 18.48 -16.09 -15.23
N ASP A 470 19.14 -15.59 -14.19
CA ASP A 470 20.04 -16.38 -13.37
C ASP A 470 19.32 -16.84 -12.09
N PRO A 471 19.06 -18.16 -11.92
CA PRO A 471 18.41 -18.69 -10.72
C PRO A 471 19.14 -18.33 -9.41
N ALA A 472 20.47 -18.19 -9.44
CA ALA A 472 21.25 -17.81 -8.26
C ALA A 472 21.05 -16.35 -7.84
N SER A 473 20.56 -15.50 -8.74
CA SER A 473 20.33 -14.08 -8.48
C SER A 473 18.95 -13.76 -7.92
N ILE A 474 18.02 -14.74 -7.85
CA ILE A 474 16.61 -14.50 -7.50
C ILE A 474 16.45 -13.78 -6.16
N GLU A 475 17.11 -14.27 -5.11
CA GLU A 475 17.01 -13.68 -3.77
C GLU A 475 17.57 -12.26 -3.72
N ALA A 476 18.72 -12.02 -4.35
CA ALA A 476 19.34 -10.70 -4.44
C ALA A 476 18.46 -9.70 -5.21
N GLU A 477 17.82 -10.13 -6.30
CA GLU A 477 16.92 -9.28 -7.08
C GLU A 477 15.59 -9.03 -6.35
N MET A 478 15.05 -10.01 -5.63
CA MET A 478 13.85 -9.89 -4.82
C MET A 478 14.06 -8.90 -3.67
N THR A 479 15.24 -8.90 -3.07
CA THR A 479 15.56 -8.05 -1.91
C THR A 479 16.23 -6.72 -2.29
N ARG A 480 16.54 -6.49 -3.55
CA ARG A 480 17.21 -5.27 -4.04
C ARG A 480 16.56 -3.96 -3.58
N TYR A 481 15.25 -3.94 -3.52
CA TYR A 481 14.48 -2.76 -3.08
C TYR A 481 13.97 -2.91 -1.65
N GLY A 482 14.29 -4.01 -0.98
CA GLY A 482 13.83 -4.36 0.36
C GLY A 482 12.30 -4.52 0.44
N ALA A 483 11.75 -4.25 1.60
CA ALA A 483 10.31 -4.19 1.83
C ALA A 483 9.68 -3.11 0.95
N TYR A 484 8.98 -3.52 -0.10
CA TYR A 484 8.63 -2.64 -1.19
C TYR A 484 7.49 -1.67 -0.88
N GLY A 485 7.71 -0.39 -1.22
CA GLY A 485 6.65 0.61 -1.40
C GLY A 485 5.95 1.10 -0.15
N GLY A 486 6.46 0.77 1.06
CA GLY A 486 5.81 1.19 2.30
C GLY A 486 4.41 0.58 2.49
N HIS A 487 4.18 -0.63 1.97
CA HIS A 487 2.93 -1.37 2.12
C HIS A 487 2.94 -2.12 3.47
N HIS A 488 2.68 -1.40 4.56
CA HIS A 488 2.74 -1.91 5.93
C HIS A 488 1.48 -2.69 6.29
N LEU A 489 1.57 -4.04 6.37
CA LEU A 489 0.46 -4.98 6.49
C LEU A 489 0.63 -5.89 7.72
N GLY A 490 -0.47 -6.42 8.26
CA GLY A 490 -0.49 -7.58 9.13
C GLY A 490 -0.20 -7.35 10.61
N THR A 491 0.22 -6.17 11.04
CA THR A 491 0.67 -5.86 12.41
C THR A 491 -0.42 -5.94 13.49
N ALA A 492 -1.70 -6.00 13.09
CA ALA A 492 -2.86 -6.26 13.95
C ALA A 492 -3.83 -7.20 13.22
N ARG A 493 -3.29 -8.31 12.71
CA ARG A 493 -3.96 -9.22 11.78
C ARG A 493 -5.32 -9.71 12.27
N MET A 494 -6.22 -9.92 11.32
CA MET A 494 -7.56 -10.46 11.52
C MET A 494 -7.54 -11.99 11.64
N GLY A 495 -8.41 -12.55 12.48
CA GLY A 495 -8.59 -13.98 12.63
C GLY A 495 -9.63 -14.32 13.68
N ALA A 496 -9.98 -15.59 13.82
CA ALA A 496 -10.97 -16.06 14.80
C ALA A 496 -10.36 -16.35 16.18
N ASP A 497 -9.07 -16.71 16.25
CA ASP A 497 -8.39 -17.09 17.49
C ASP A 497 -7.53 -15.92 18.01
N PRO A 498 -7.79 -15.36 19.20
CA PRO A 498 -7.00 -14.28 19.80
C PRO A 498 -5.54 -14.65 20.06
N ARG A 499 -5.20 -15.94 20.11
CA ARG A 499 -3.81 -16.41 20.25
C ARG A 499 -2.97 -16.19 19.00
N THR A 500 -3.62 -16.02 17.85
CA THR A 500 -2.95 -15.87 16.54
C THR A 500 -3.39 -14.63 15.76
N SER A 501 -4.32 -13.83 16.31
CA SER A 501 -4.87 -12.63 15.70
C SER A 501 -5.13 -11.53 16.72
N VAL A 502 -5.24 -10.30 16.27
CA VAL A 502 -5.50 -9.12 17.12
C VAL A 502 -6.94 -8.67 17.01
N VAL A 503 -7.55 -8.80 15.81
CA VAL A 503 -8.93 -8.40 15.56
C VAL A 503 -9.75 -9.56 15.01
N ASP A 504 -11.06 -9.52 15.26
CA ASP A 504 -12.04 -10.47 14.70
C ASP A 504 -12.43 -10.13 13.26
N ALA A 505 -13.37 -10.90 12.69
CA ALA A 505 -13.92 -10.70 11.34
C ALA A 505 -14.58 -9.33 11.11
N ASP A 506 -14.93 -8.63 12.18
CA ASP A 506 -15.54 -7.29 12.17
C ASP A 506 -14.53 -6.20 12.51
N CYS A 507 -13.24 -6.53 12.39
CA CYS A 507 -12.13 -5.62 12.71
C CYS A 507 -12.13 -5.13 14.17
N ARG A 508 -12.85 -5.79 15.10
CA ARG A 508 -12.90 -5.44 16.51
C ARG A 508 -11.73 -6.11 17.23
N VAL A 509 -11.03 -5.38 18.07
CA VAL A 509 -9.93 -5.90 18.89
C VAL A 509 -10.48 -6.97 19.85
N HIS A 510 -9.86 -8.15 19.85
CA HIS A 510 -10.30 -9.26 20.72
C HIS A 510 -10.35 -8.84 22.18
N GLY A 511 -11.45 -9.16 22.84
CA GLY A 511 -11.68 -8.84 24.24
C GLY A 511 -12.03 -7.38 24.55
N ILE A 512 -12.10 -6.48 23.53
CA ILE A 512 -12.49 -5.07 23.70
C ILE A 512 -13.78 -4.79 22.92
N ASP A 513 -14.83 -4.38 23.61
CA ASP A 513 -16.17 -4.30 23.03
C ASP A 513 -16.34 -3.16 22.00
N ASN A 514 -15.61 -2.05 22.17
CA ASN A 514 -15.81 -0.82 21.42
C ASN A 514 -14.55 -0.26 20.72
N LEU A 515 -13.51 -1.09 20.53
CA LEU A 515 -12.28 -0.71 19.83
C LEU A 515 -12.13 -1.52 18.54
N HIS A 516 -11.97 -0.81 17.42
CA HIS A 516 -11.87 -1.40 16.08
C HIS A 516 -10.62 -0.89 15.33
N VAL A 517 -10.22 -1.61 14.28
CA VAL A 517 -9.09 -1.23 13.43
C VAL A 517 -9.52 -1.16 11.97
N ALA A 518 -9.40 0.01 11.34
CA ALA A 518 -9.62 0.24 9.91
C ALA A 518 -8.28 0.53 9.21
N SER A 519 -7.51 -0.50 8.92
CA SER A 519 -6.15 -0.37 8.40
C SER A 519 -5.68 -1.64 7.72
N ALA A 520 -4.66 -1.56 6.87
CA ALA A 520 -3.93 -2.72 6.37
C ALA A 520 -3.20 -3.51 7.48
N ALA A 521 -3.11 -2.98 8.71
CA ALA A 521 -2.67 -3.74 9.88
C ALA A 521 -3.48 -5.03 10.08
N THR A 522 -4.77 -5.04 9.69
CA THR A 522 -5.67 -6.18 9.88
C THR A 522 -5.50 -7.31 8.87
N PHE A 523 -4.68 -7.15 7.84
CA PHE A 523 -4.57 -8.11 6.74
C PHE A 523 -3.85 -9.40 7.16
N PRO A 524 -4.47 -10.59 7.05
CA PRO A 524 -3.81 -11.88 7.29
C PRO A 524 -2.80 -12.26 6.21
N THR A 525 -3.00 -11.82 4.97
CA THR A 525 -2.13 -12.06 3.81
C THR A 525 -1.84 -10.75 3.08
N SER A 526 -0.73 -10.69 2.35
CA SER A 526 -0.34 -9.48 1.62
C SER A 526 -0.92 -9.37 0.22
N SER A 527 -1.30 -10.49 -0.42
CA SER A 527 -1.56 -10.52 -1.86
C SER A 527 -0.37 -9.98 -2.68
N GLN A 528 -0.52 -9.88 -3.99
CA GLN A 528 0.36 -9.13 -4.89
C GLN A 528 -0.13 -7.68 -5.12
N ALA A 529 -1.36 -7.37 -4.71
CA ALA A 529 -2.03 -6.10 -4.99
C ALA A 529 -1.72 -5.03 -3.95
N ASN A 530 -1.60 -3.77 -4.40
CA ASN A 530 -1.42 -2.64 -3.48
C ASN A 530 -2.60 -2.55 -2.50
N PRO A 531 -2.38 -2.30 -1.19
CA PRO A 531 -3.40 -2.49 -0.16
C PRO A 531 -4.51 -1.43 -0.14
N THR A 532 -4.29 -0.24 -0.70
CA THR A 532 -5.14 0.94 -0.49
C THR A 532 -6.60 0.68 -0.85
N LEU A 533 -6.89 0.03 -1.99
CA LEU A 533 -8.26 -0.26 -2.41
C LEU A 533 -8.97 -1.17 -1.41
N THR A 534 -8.28 -2.22 -0.93
CA THR A 534 -8.82 -3.17 0.05
C THR A 534 -8.99 -2.53 1.43
N VAL A 535 -8.08 -1.65 1.84
CA VAL A 535 -8.23 -0.85 3.08
C VAL A 535 -9.48 0.03 3.02
N VAL A 536 -9.71 0.72 1.89
CA VAL A 536 -10.91 1.54 1.73
C VAL A 536 -12.19 0.68 1.75
N ALA A 537 -12.19 -0.48 1.09
CA ALA A 537 -13.32 -1.41 1.11
C ALA A 537 -13.64 -1.93 2.53
N LEU A 538 -12.61 -2.34 3.29
CA LEU A 538 -12.78 -2.76 4.69
C LEU A 538 -13.29 -1.63 5.58
N SER A 539 -12.79 -0.40 5.38
CA SER A 539 -13.24 0.77 6.15
C SER A 539 -14.72 1.09 5.89
N LEU A 540 -15.18 0.95 4.64
CA LEU A 540 -16.58 1.11 4.27
C LEU A 540 -17.47 0.02 4.88
N ARG A 541 -17.00 -1.24 4.87
CA ARG A 541 -17.70 -2.37 5.52
C ARG A 541 -17.84 -2.13 7.02
N LEU A 542 -16.77 -1.73 7.69
CA LEU A 542 -16.79 -1.42 9.12
C LEU A 542 -17.70 -0.23 9.42
N ALA A 543 -17.66 0.84 8.62
CA ALA A 543 -18.54 2.01 8.76
C ALA A 543 -20.02 1.62 8.72
N GLN A 544 -20.42 0.74 7.78
CA GLN A 544 -21.79 0.27 7.70
C GLN A 544 -22.21 -0.55 8.93
N ARG A 545 -21.33 -1.42 9.44
CA ARG A 545 -21.59 -2.21 10.66
C ARG A 545 -21.75 -1.33 11.88
N LEU A 546 -20.83 -0.39 12.08
CA LEU A 546 -20.89 0.54 13.22
C LEU A 546 -22.12 1.45 13.12
N LYS A 547 -22.49 1.92 11.93
CA LYS A 547 -23.73 2.65 11.73
C LYS A 547 -24.93 1.83 12.24
N SER A 548 -25.08 0.60 11.80
CA SER A 548 -26.19 -0.27 12.22
C SER A 548 -26.19 -0.52 13.74
N ALA A 549 -25.04 -0.79 14.33
CA ALA A 549 -24.91 -1.05 15.77
C ALA A 549 -25.24 0.19 16.64
N LEU A 550 -24.77 1.38 16.23
CA LEU A 550 -24.93 2.63 16.98
C LEU A 550 -26.32 3.28 16.80
N THR A 551 -27.03 2.98 15.71
CA THR A 551 -28.41 3.49 15.48
C THR A 551 -29.48 2.56 16.04
N ALA A 552 -29.14 1.30 16.37
CA ALA A 552 -30.07 0.35 17.02
C ALA A 552 -30.10 0.47 18.55
N GLN A 553 -29.20 1.23 19.15
CA GLN A 553 -29.11 1.57 20.56
C GLN A 553 -29.74 2.95 20.82
#